data_ad4a0638e7aa258776c1905cb2b13744
#
_entry.id   ad4a0638e7aa258776c1905cb2b13744
#
_cell.length_a   1.000
_cell.length_b   1.000
_cell.length_c   1.000
_cell.angle_alpha   90.00
_cell.angle_beta   90.00
_cell.angle_gamma   90.00
#
_symmetry.space_group_name_H-M   'P 1'
#
loop_
_entity.id
_entity.type
_entity.pdbx_description
1 polymer ?
#
loop_
_entity_poly.entity_id
_entity_poly.type
_entity_poly.pdbx_seq_one_letter_code
_entity_poly.pdbx_strand_id
1 'polypeptide(L)' 'MDYKILAENILDGIGGAKNVASFTHCATRLRFNLKDESIPDDEKLKRTKGVMGVVRAGGQYQVVIVSDVPNVYN' A
#
# COMPACT_ATOMS: atom_id res chain seq x y z
N MET A 1 13.32 6.85 8.91
CA MET A 1 12.67 5.85 8.02
C MET A 1 13.00 6.17 6.58
N ASP A 2 13.29 5.18 5.77
CA ASP A 2 13.51 5.39 4.35
C ASP A 2 12.19 5.21 3.60
N TYR A 3 11.58 6.31 3.22
CA TYR A 3 10.27 6.29 2.55
C TYR A 3 10.31 5.67 1.17
N LYS A 4 11.43 5.78 0.48
CA LYS A 4 11.59 5.17 -0.84
C LYS A 4 11.58 3.64 -0.74
N ILE A 5 12.30 3.09 0.20
CA ILE A 5 12.31 1.64 0.44
C ILE A 5 10.93 1.16 0.88
N LEU A 6 10.27 1.90 1.77
CA LEU A 6 8.92 1.55 2.20
C LEU A 6 7.95 1.52 1.02
N ALA A 7 7.99 2.55 0.17
CA ALA A 7 7.12 2.62 -1.01
C ALA A 7 7.39 1.48 -1.98
N GLU A 8 8.65 1.15 -2.22
CA GLU A 8 9.04 0.04 -3.09
C GLU A 8 8.55 -1.30 -2.53
N ASN A 9 8.69 -1.51 -1.22
CA ASN A 9 8.25 -2.75 -0.57
C ASN A 9 6.72 -2.90 -0.64
N ILE A 10 5.99 -1.82 -0.44
CA ILE A 10 4.53 -1.83 -0.55
C ILE A 10 4.13 -2.13 -2.00
N LEU A 11 4.71 -1.45 -2.95
CA LEU A 11 4.39 -1.63 -4.37
C LEU A 11 4.68 -3.07 -4.80
N ASP A 12 5.82 -3.61 -4.41
CA ASP A 12 6.17 -5.00 -4.69
C ASP A 12 5.16 -5.97 -4.07
N GLY A 13 4.76 -5.71 -2.83
CA GLY A 13 3.82 -6.56 -2.10
C GLY A 13 2.42 -6.60 -2.68
N ILE A 14 2.00 -5.58 -3.42
CA ILE A 14 0.67 -5.55 -4.06
C ILE A 14 0.68 -6.03 -5.51
N GLY A 15 1.83 -6.50 -6.00
CA GLY A 15 1.95 -7.05 -7.35
C GLY A 15 2.64 -6.15 -8.36
N GLY A 16 3.27 -5.07 -7.88
CA GLY A 16 3.98 -4.13 -8.73
C GLY A 16 3.07 -3.12 -9.39
N ALA A 17 3.68 -2.14 -10.08
CA ALA A 17 2.94 -1.07 -10.75
C ALA A 17 1.94 -1.59 -11.77
N LYS A 18 2.23 -2.72 -12.40
CA LYS A 18 1.34 -3.32 -13.40
C LYS A 18 0.00 -3.76 -12.82
N ASN A 19 -0.08 -3.98 -11.50
CA ASN A 19 -1.32 -4.36 -10.84
C ASN A 19 -2.13 -3.17 -10.32
N VAL A 20 -1.61 -1.95 -10.44
CA VAL A 20 -2.27 -0.74 -9.96
C VAL A 20 -3.09 -0.12 -11.08
N ALA A 21 -4.42 -0.11 -10.93
CA ALA A 21 -5.32 0.57 -11.86
C ALA A 21 -5.39 2.06 -11.54
N SER A 22 -5.49 2.40 -10.25
CA SER A 22 -5.46 3.79 -9.79
C SER A 22 -4.91 3.85 -8.38
N PHE A 23 -4.46 5.02 -7.96
CA PHE A 23 -3.75 5.21 -6.72
C PHE A 23 -4.04 6.60 -6.15
N THR A 24 -4.41 6.63 -4.88
CA THR A 24 -4.61 7.87 -4.13
C THR A 24 -4.24 7.65 -2.67
N HIS A 25 -4.40 8.66 -1.85
CA HIS A 25 -4.15 8.53 -0.41
C HIS A 25 -5.06 9.46 0.38
N CYS A 26 -5.20 9.13 1.67
CA CYS A 26 -5.70 10.06 2.67
C CYS A 26 -4.60 10.31 3.70
N ALA A 27 -4.93 10.94 4.84
CA ALA A 27 -3.93 11.32 5.84
C ALA A 27 -3.18 10.12 6.45
N THR A 28 -3.81 8.94 6.50
CA THR A 28 -3.28 7.77 7.20
C THR A 28 -3.15 6.52 6.34
N ARG A 29 -3.60 6.56 5.09
CA ARG A 29 -3.64 5.35 4.25
C ARG A 29 -3.26 5.64 2.82
N LEU A 30 -2.55 4.69 2.21
CA LEU A 30 -2.40 4.59 0.77
C LEU A 30 -3.57 3.78 0.24
N ARG A 31 -4.23 4.26 -0.81
CA ARG A 31 -5.43 3.62 -1.37
C ARG A 31 -5.19 3.22 -2.80
N PHE A 32 -5.26 1.91 -3.05
CA PHE A 32 -5.04 1.35 -4.38
C PHE A 32 -6.32 0.74 -4.91
N ASN A 33 -6.60 0.99 -6.19
CA ASN A 33 -7.52 0.16 -6.94
C ASN A 33 -6.67 -0.81 -7.76
N LEU A 34 -6.71 -2.08 -7.43
CA LEU A 34 -5.86 -3.09 -8.05
C LEU A 34 -6.59 -3.77 -9.20
N LYS A 35 -5.85 -4.14 -10.23
CA LYS A 35 -6.40 -4.92 -11.35
C LYS A 35 -6.75 -6.33 -10.91
N ASP A 36 -5.97 -6.91 -10.02
CA ASP A 36 -6.19 -8.23 -9.45
C ASP A 36 -5.94 -8.19 -7.95
N GLU A 37 -7.00 -8.24 -7.15
CA GLU A 37 -6.93 -8.18 -5.71
C GLU A 37 -6.48 -9.49 -5.06
N SER A 38 -6.32 -10.55 -5.83
CA SER A 38 -5.82 -11.83 -5.32
C SER A 38 -4.30 -11.90 -5.25
N ILE A 39 -3.60 -10.99 -5.93
CA ILE A 39 -2.13 -11.00 -5.96
C ILE A 39 -1.50 -10.57 -4.64
N PRO A 40 -1.96 -9.51 -3.95
CA PRO A 40 -1.31 -9.08 -2.72
C PRO A 40 -1.31 -10.12 -1.61
N ASP A 41 -0.17 -10.23 -0.93
CA ASP A 41 -0.04 -11.04 0.28
C ASP A 41 -0.21 -10.12 1.49
N ASP A 42 -1.39 -10.14 2.09
CA ASP A 42 -1.73 -9.26 3.21
C ASP A 42 -0.81 -9.49 4.41
N GLU A 43 -0.45 -10.74 4.69
CA GLU A 43 0.42 -11.06 5.81
C GLU A 43 1.84 -10.50 5.61
N LYS A 44 2.36 -10.60 4.39
CA LYS A 44 3.67 -10.02 4.05
C LYS A 44 3.64 -8.51 4.20
N LEU A 45 2.58 -7.86 3.71
CA LEU A 45 2.45 -6.41 3.82
C LEU A 45 2.32 -5.96 5.27
N LYS A 46 1.55 -6.69 6.09
CA LYS A 46 1.42 -6.38 7.52
C LYS A 46 2.75 -6.47 8.25
N ARG A 47 3.66 -7.32 7.81
CA ARG A 47 4.99 -7.47 8.40
C ARG A 47 6.01 -6.48 7.86
N THR A 48 5.66 -5.71 6.84
CA THR A 48 6.56 -4.69 6.28
C THR A 48 6.74 -3.56 7.28
N LYS A 49 7.99 -3.22 7.57
CA LYS A 49 8.30 -2.14 8.51
C LYS A 49 7.70 -0.83 8.01
N GLY A 50 6.96 -0.15 8.86
CA GLY A 50 6.27 1.09 8.52
C GLY A 50 4.82 0.91 8.15
N VAL A 51 4.37 -0.32 7.92
CA VAL A 51 2.97 -0.63 7.65
C VAL A 51 2.27 -1.00 8.95
N MET A 52 1.20 -0.29 9.28
CA MET A 52 0.41 -0.53 10.50
C MET A 52 -0.66 -1.59 10.28
N GLY A 53 -1.13 -1.74 9.06
CA GLY A 53 -2.14 -2.72 8.75
C GLY A 53 -2.58 -2.63 7.30
N VAL A 54 -3.46 -3.56 6.92
CA VAL A 54 -4.01 -3.64 5.56
C VAL A 54 -5.52 -3.81 5.67
N VAL A 55 -6.27 -3.04 4.86
CA VAL A 55 -7.74 -3.11 4.84
C VAL A 55 -8.20 -3.26 3.39
N ARG A 56 -9.14 -4.16 3.13
CA ARG A 56 -9.82 -4.27 1.85
C ARG A 56 -11.24 -3.75 2.03
N ALA A 57 -11.59 -2.69 1.34
CA ALA A 57 -12.90 -2.06 1.50
C ALA A 57 -13.33 -1.34 0.23
N GLY A 58 -14.58 -1.56 -0.19
CA GLY A 58 -15.17 -0.83 -1.30
C GLY A 58 -14.41 -0.95 -2.63
N GLY A 59 -13.81 -2.10 -2.89
CA GLY A 59 -13.01 -2.29 -4.10
C GLY A 59 -11.62 -1.67 -4.03
N GLN A 60 -11.23 -1.19 -2.85
CA GLN A 60 -9.89 -0.62 -2.63
C GLN A 60 -9.04 -1.51 -1.74
N TYR A 61 -7.75 -1.56 -2.04
CA TYR A 61 -6.74 -2.15 -1.20
C TYR A 61 -6.04 -1.02 -0.47
N GLN A 62 -6.17 -0.96 0.85
CA GLN A 62 -5.69 0.15 1.65
C GLN A 62 -4.55 -0.30 2.56
N VAL A 63 -3.43 0.42 2.50
CA VAL A 63 -2.27 0.19 3.36
C VAL A 63 -2.21 1.31 4.39
N VAL A 64 -2.33 0.96 5.66
CA VAL A 64 -2.38 1.93 6.75
C VAL A 64 -0.97 2.32 7.18
N ILE A 65 -0.67 3.62 7.08
CA ILE A 65 0.60 4.22 7.49
C ILE A 65 0.25 5.48 8.28
N VAL A 66 0.44 5.49 9.57
CA VAL A 66 -0.22 6.46 10.45
C VAL A 66 0.23 7.91 10.29
N SER A 67 1.50 8.21 9.97
CA SER A 67 1.97 9.60 10.05
C SER A 67 2.66 10.14 8.80
N ASP A 68 3.12 9.30 7.89
CA ASP A 68 4.04 9.75 6.85
C ASP A 68 3.55 9.46 5.43
N VAL A 69 2.23 9.35 5.25
CA VAL A 69 1.62 9.00 3.95
C VAL A 69 2.07 9.93 2.81
N PRO A 70 2.05 11.26 2.96
CA PRO A 70 2.48 12.12 1.85
C PRO A 70 3.92 11.86 1.41
N ASN A 71 4.82 11.56 2.34
CA ASN A 71 6.22 11.26 2.02
C ASN A 71 6.37 9.93 1.30
N VAL A 72 5.58 8.94 1.67
CA VAL A 72 5.59 7.63 1.03
C VAL A 72 4.94 7.70 -0.35
N TYR A 73 3.85 8.46 -0.47
CA TYR A 73 3.11 8.62 -1.73
C TYR A 73 4.00 9.25 -2.81
N ASN A 74 4.77 10.23 -2.44
CA ASN A 74 5.66 10.92 -3.35
C ASN A 74 6.93 10.12 -3.62
#